data_0abe7fe58f60459f04d96d81b15401bc
#
_entry.id   0abe7fe58f60459f04d96d81b15401bc
#
_cell.length_a   1.000
_cell.length_b   1.000
_cell.length_c   1.000
_cell.angle_alpha   90.00
_cell.angle_beta   90.00
_cell.angle_gamma   90.00
#
_symmetry.space_group_name_H-M   'P 1'
#
loop_
_entity.id
_entity.type
_entity.pdbx_description
1 polymer ?
#
loop_
_entity_poly.entity_id
_entity_poly.type
_entity_poly.pdbx_seq_one_letter_code
_entity_poly.pdbx_strand_id
1 'polypeptide(L)'
;MNTINEPTKSTTTLDYYNKNAEKFITGTISVDFGTIQNHFLGKLHPGAEILDYGCGSGRDTKYFLEQGCKVTAIDGSQELCKLASEYTGISVKHMLFQDLDEKEAYDGIWACSSILHVPANELRDIIKKMANALRAHGIIYTSFKYGTFEGERNGRYFTDMTEETFAKLIQDMDELEIEEQWITSDVRPGRGEEKWLNLILRKE
;
A
#
# COMPACT_ATOMS: atom_id res chain seq x y z
N MET A 1 14.07 0.99 -37.19
CA MET A 1 14.09 -0.15 -36.22
C MET A 1 13.22 0.25 -35.06
N ASN A 2 11.98 -0.29 -35.01
CA ASN A 2 11.11 -0.06 -33.86
C ASN A 2 11.59 -0.95 -32.72
N THR A 3 12.25 -0.38 -31.75
CA THR A 3 12.46 -1.03 -30.46
C THR A 3 11.10 -1.18 -29.80
N ILE A 4 10.52 -2.39 -29.85
CA ILE A 4 9.41 -2.77 -28.97
C ILE A 4 10.00 -2.75 -27.57
N ASN A 5 9.67 -1.71 -26.79
CA ASN A 5 10.00 -1.72 -25.36
C ASN A 5 9.25 -2.91 -24.74
N GLU A 6 9.98 -3.88 -24.18
CA GLU A 6 9.38 -4.92 -23.37
C GLU A 6 8.60 -4.25 -22.23
N PRO A 7 7.37 -4.72 -21.93
CA PRO A 7 6.59 -4.14 -20.84
C PRO A 7 7.37 -4.28 -19.52
N THR A 8 7.47 -3.19 -18.77
CA THR A 8 8.09 -3.23 -17.45
C THR A 8 7.20 -4.06 -16.50
N LYS A 9 7.79 -4.64 -15.46
CA LYS A 9 7.06 -5.43 -14.42
C LYS A 9 5.89 -4.66 -13.81
N SER A 10 6.04 -3.36 -13.65
CA SER A 10 4.99 -2.43 -13.20
C SER A 10 3.83 -2.33 -14.21
N THR A 11 4.13 -2.25 -15.50
CA THR A 11 3.13 -2.14 -16.57
C THR A 11 2.19 -3.35 -16.58
N THR A 12 2.73 -4.57 -16.45
CA THR A 12 1.92 -5.81 -16.43
C THR A 12 0.94 -5.83 -15.26
N THR A 13 1.38 -5.41 -14.06
CA THR A 13 0.53 -5.35 -12.87
C THR A 13 -0.59 -4.31 -13.01
N LEU A 14 -0.27 -3.12 -13.53
CA LEU A 14 -1.26 -2.07 -13.77
C LEU A 14 -2.28 -2.47 -14.85
N ASP A 15 -1.82 -3.11 -15.92
CA ASP A 15 -2.69 -3.66 -16.95
C ASP A 15 -3.67 -4.70 -16.38
N TYR A 16 -3.20 -5.55 -15.46
CA TYR A 16 -4.07 -6.49 -14.77
C TYR A 16 -5.17 -5.77 -13.98
N TYR A 17 -4.81 -4.77 -13.18
CA TYR A 17 -5.77 -4.03 -12.37
C TYR A 17 -6.74 -3.21 -13.22
N ASN A 18 -6.28 -2.56 -14.28
CA ASN A 18 -7.15 -1.86 -15.22
C ASN A 18 -8.18 -2.81 -15.88
N LYS A 19 -7.75 -4.00 -16.31
CA LYS A 19 -8.63 -5.00 -16.95
C LYS A 19 -9.59 -5.68 -15.98
N ASN A 20 -9.27 -5.76 -14.69
CA ASN A 20 -10.01 -6.52 -13.70
C ASN A 20 -10.57 -5.65 -12.56
N ALA A 21 -10.66 -4.32 -12.74
CA ALA A 21 -11.01 -3.37 -11.69
C ALA A 21 -12.35 -3.70 -11.00
N GLU A 22 -13.43 -3.93 -11.74
CA GLU A 22 -14.74 -4.27 -11.18
C GLU A 22 -14.70 -5.56 -10.36
N LYS A 23 -14.03 -6.61 -10.87
CA LYS A 23 -13.88 -7.88 -10.16
C LYS A 23 -13.07 -7.73 -8.88
N PHE A 24 -12.01 -6.92 -8.94
CA PHE A 24 -11.17 -6.62 -7.78
C PHE A 24 -11.96 -5.90 -6.70
N ILE A 25 -12.71 -4.88 -7.06
CA ILE A 25 -13.56 -4.11 -6.13
C ILE A 25 -14.59 -5.04 -5.47
N THR A 26 -15.34 -5.82 -6.26
CA THR A 26 -16.33 -6.76 -5.73
C THR A 26 -15.72 -7.74 -4.71
N GLY A 27 -14.47 -8.15 -4.92
CA GLY A 27 -13.78 -9.09 -4.03
C GLY A 27 -13.11 -8.46 -2.80
N THR A 28 -13.06 -7.12 -2.69
CA THR A 28 -12.28 -6.45 -1.63
C THR A 28 -13.04 -5.42 -0.84
N ILE A 29 -14.03 -4.78 -1.43
CA ILE A 29 -14.72 -3.62 -0.86
C ILE A 29 -15.47 -3.93 0.46
N SER A 30 -16.00 -5.14 0.60
CA SER A 30 -16.76 -5.59 1.78
C SER A 30 -15.95 -6.42 2.77
N VAL A 31 -14.65 -6.59 2.52
CA VAL A 31 -13.78 -7.36 3.42
C VAL A 31 -13.55 -6.58 4.71
N ASP A 32 -13.87 -7.19 5.85
CA ASP A 32 -13.61 -6.58 7.16
C ASP A 32 -12.11 -6.49 7.44
N PHE A 33 -11.64 -5.28 7.57
CA PHE A 33 -10.25 -4.95 7.90
C PHE A 33 -10.15 -4.04 9.14
N GLY A 34 -11.27 -3.87 9.85
CA GLY A 34 -11.45 -2.93 10.95
C GLY A 34 -10.43 -3.07 12.06
N THR A 35 -10.02 -4.30 12.39
CA THR A 35 -9.01 -4.52 13.44
C THR A 35 -7.68 -3.85 13.12
N ILE A 36 -7.17 -3.99 11.89
CA ILE A 36 -5.88 -3.42 11.49
C ILE A 36 -6.01 -1.92 11.25
N GLN A 37 -7.11 -1.48 10.63
CA GLN A 37 -7.41 -0.05 10.45
C GLN A 37 -7.46 0.69 11.79
N ASN A 38 -8.17 0.14 12.79
CA ASN A 38 -8.24 0.72 14.14
C ASN A 38 -6.89 0.71 14.85
N HIS A 39 -6.10 -0.34 14.66
CA HIS A 39 -4.75 -0.41 15.23
C HIS A 39 -3.86 0.71 14.70
N PHE A 40 -3.89 0.96 13.38
CA PHE A 40 -3.18 2.06 12.75
C PHE A 40 -3.69 3.43 13.25
N LEU A 41 -5.01 3.65 13.27
CA LEU A 41 -5.60 4.89 13.75
C LEU A 41 -5.31 5.17 15.23
N GLY A 42 -5.21 4.12 16.05
CA GLY A 42 -4.88 4.25 17.47
C GLY A 42 -3.50 4.86 17.74
N LYS A 43 -2.64 4.93 16.72
CA LYS A 43 -1.30 5.54 16.79
C LYS A 43 -1.26 6.98 16.24
N LEU A 44 -2.37 7.47 15.72
CA LEU A 44 -2.52 8.80 15.13
C LEU A 44 -3.43 9.68 16.00
N HIS A 45 -3.30 10.99 15.88
CA HIS A 45 -4.22 11.92 16.52
C HIS A 45 -5.56 12.01 15.77
N PRO A 46 -6.66 12.40 16.42
CA PRO A 46 -7.93 12.66 15.73
C PRO A 46 -7.79 13.70 14.62
N GLY A 47 -8.38 13.43 13.47
CA GLY A 47 -8.32 14.30 12.31
C GLY A 47 -6.99 14.27 11.55
N ALA A 48 -6.16 13.25 11.77
CA ALA A 48 -4.87 13.05 11.09
C ALA A 48 -4.98 13.11 9.57
N GLU A 49 -3.93 13.59 8.93
CA GLU A 49 -3.78 13.59 7.46
C GLU A 49 -3.11 12.29 7.02
N ILE A 50 -3.87 11.47 6.28
CA ILE A 50 -3.46 10.13 5.86
C ILE A 50 -3.30 10.08 4.34
N LEU A 51 -2.22 9.46 3.87
CA LEU A 51 -2.06 9.02 2.49
C LEU A 51 -2.45 7.54 2.39
N ASP A 52 -3.50 7.22 1.62
CA ASP A 52 -3.81 5.85 1.20
C ASP A 52 -3.05 5.56 -0.10
N TYR A 53 -1.95 4.82 0.04
CA TYR A 53 -0.92 4.64 -0.98
C TYR A 53 -1.13 3.34 -1.75
N GLY A 54 -1.87 3.43 -2.84
CA GLY A 54 -2.40 2.29 -3.59
C GLY A 54 -3.75 1.85 -3.02
N CYS A 55 -4.74 2.76 -3.06
CA CYS A 55 -6.02 2.61 -2.37
C CYS A 55 -6.94 1.51 -2.94
N GLY A 56 -6.65 1.03 -4.14
CA GLY A 56 -7.40 -0.05 -4.78
C GLY A 56 -8.90 0.23 -4.88
N SER A 57 -9.71 -0.51 -4.12
CA SER A 57 -11.17 -0.34 -4.10
C SER A 57 -11.66 0.91 -3.36
N GLY A 58 -10.77 1.62 -2.65
CA GLY A 58 -11.16 2.73 -1.78
C GLY A 58 -11.77 2.30 -0.43
N ARG A 59 -11.75 1.00 -0.10
CA ARG A 59 -12.27 0.47 1.17
C ARG A 59 -11.67 1.18 2.38
N ASP A 60 -10.35 1.26 2.43
CA ASP A 60 -9.62 1.84 3.57
C ASP A 60 -9.73 3.37 3.57
N THR A 61 -9.64 4.00 2.39
CA THR A 61 -9.94 5.43 2.22
C THR A 61 -11.30 5.80 2.82
N LYS A 62 -12.35 5.07 2.45
CA LYS A 62 -13.71 5.32 2.95
C LYS A 62 -13.78 5.19 4.47
N TYR A 63 -13.17 4.13 5.00
CA TYR A 63 -13.10 3.90 6.43
C TYR A 63 -12.45 5.07 7.17
N PHE A 64 -11.27 5.53 6.75
CA PHE A 64 -10.56 6.63 7.40
C PHE A 64 -11.33 7.96 7.31
N LEU A 65 -12.00 8.23 6.19
CA LEU A 65 -12.88 9.41 6.07
C LEU A 65 -14.05 9.35 7.08
N GLU A 66 -14.66 8.19 7.26
CA GLU A 66 -15.75 7.97 8.23
C GLU A 66 -15.28 8.09 9.70
N GLN A 67 -13.99 7.84 9.98
CA GLN A 67 -13.35 8.10 11.27
C GLN A 67 -12.90 9.55 11.47
N GLY A 68 -13.21 10.45 10.52
CA GLY A 68 -12.94 11.88 10.61
C GLY A 68 -11.51 12.29 10.22
N CYS A 69 -10.75 11.41 9.57
CA CYS A 69 -9.43 11.74 9.05
C CYS A 69 -9.53 12.53 7.74
N LYS A 70 -8.49 13.28 7.41
CA LYS A 70 -8.30 13.85 6.08
C LYS A 70 -7.49 12.86 5.24
N VAL A 71 -8.07 12.42 4.12
CA VAL A 71 -7.44 11.37 3.30
C VAL A 71 -7.09 11.89 1.93
N THR A 72 -5.82 11.71 1.54
CA THR A 72 -5.38 11.73 0.15
C THR A 72 -5.26 10.28 -0.29
N ALA A 73 -5.90 9.91 -1.41
CA ALA A 73 -5.84 8.57 -1.95
C ALA A 73 -5.21 8.59 -3.34
N ILE A 74 -4.32 7.64 -3.59
CA ILE A 74 -3.70 7.45 -4.90
C ILE A 74 -3.76 5.98 -5.33
N ASP A 75 -3.78 5.74 -6.63
CA ASP A 75 -3.60 4.42 -7.23
C ASP A 75 -2.96 4.54 -8.62
N GLY A 76 -2.18 3.54 -9.02
CA GLY A 76 -1.57 3.46 -10.34
C GLY A 76 -2.51 2.98 -11.45
N SER A 77 -3.67 2.39 -11.11
CA SER A 77 -4.69 1.98 -12.06
C SER A 77 -5.73 3.08 -12.27
N GLN A 78 -5.84 3.57 -13.49
CA GLN A 78 -6.81 4.61 -13.83
C GLN A 78 -8.26 4.16 -13.57
N GLU A 79 -8.57 2.89 -13.87
CA GLU A 79 -9.91 2.34 -13.65
C GLU A 79 -10.23 2.22 -12.16
N LEU A 80 -9.27 1.79 -11.32
CA LEU A 80 -9.45 1.77 -9.87
C LEU A 80 -9.62 3.19 -9.32
N CYS A 81 -8.83 4.17 -9.77
CA CYS A 81 -9.00 5.56 -9.36
C CYS A 81 -10.42 6.07 -9.61
N LYS A 82 -10.98 5.79 -10.79
CA LYS A 82 -12.34 6.18 -11.15
C LYS A 82 -13.37 5.57 -10.20
N LEU A 83 -13.35 4.24 -10.06
CA LEU A 83 -14.33 3.51 -9.26
C LEU A 83 -14.18 3.81 -7.75
N ALA A 84 -12.95 3.94 -7.25
CA ALA A 84 -12.70 4.34 -5.87
C ALA A 84 -13.15 5.78 -5.59
N SER A 85 -13.00 6.70 -6.54
CA SER A 85 -13.52 8.08 -6.40
C SER A 85 -15.04 8.09 -6.27
N GLU A 86 -15.74 7.31 -7.09
CA GLU A 86 -17.20 7.16 -7.01
C GLU A 86 -17.66 6.58 -5.67
N TYR A 87 -16.94 5.58 -5.16
CA TYR A 87 -17.25 4.92 -3.90
C TYR A 87 -16.96 5.78 -2.67
N THR A 88 -15.83 6.45 -2.64
CA THR A 88 -15.36 7.21 -1.47
C THR A 88 -15.95 8.61 -1.38
N GLY A 89 -16.33 9.19 -2.52
CA GLY A 89 -16.81 10.58 -2.63
C GLY A 89 -15.68 11.62 -2.67
N ILE A 90 -14.41 11.20 -2.71
CA ILE A 90 -13.27 12.09 -2.92
C ILE A 90 -12.57 11.79 -4.24
N SER A 91 -11.79 12.73 -4.76
CA SER A 91 -10.97 12.50 -5.95
C SER A 91 -9.76 11.64 -5.59
N VAL A 92 -9.67 10.42 -6.16
CA VAL A 92 -8.48 9.56 -6.09
C VAL A 92 -7.53 9.97 -7.20
N LYS A 93 -6.27 10.26 -6.88
CA LYS A 93 -5.27 10.69 -7.85
C LYS A 93 -4.69 9.47 -8.58
N HIS A 94 -4.68 9.52 -9.90
CA HIS A 94 -3.92 8.55 -10.70
C HIS A 94 -2.44 8.89 -10.61
N MET A 95 -1.67 8.10 -9.86
CA MET A 95 -0.26 8.36 -9.55
C MET A 95 0.48 7.05 -9.31
N LEU A 96 1.67 6.91 -9.87
CA LEU A 96 2.55 5.79 -9.58
C LEU A 96 3.27 6.00 -8.23
N PHE A 97 3.70 4.91 -7.60
CA PHE A 97 4.46 4.99 -6.35
C PHE A 97 5.75 5.81 -6.50
N GLN A 98 6.40 5.71 -7.66
CA GLN A 98 7.63 6.44 -7.97
C GLN A 98 7.45 7.96 -8.04
N ASP A 99 6.22 8.43 -8.23
CA ASP A 99 5.92 9.85 -8.45
C ASP A 99 5.61 10.61 -7.14
N LEU A 100 5.59 9.93 -5.99
CA LEU A 100 5.39 10.58 -4.69
C LEU A 100 6.56 11.54 -4.41
N ASP A 101 6.26 12.83 -4.28
CA ASP A 101 7.23 13.90 -4.06
C ASP A 101 6.86 14.89 -2.94
N GLU A 102 5.70 14.70 -2.30
CA GLU A 102 5.26 15.47 -1.13
C GLU A 102 6.27 15.33 0.01
N LYS A 103 6.40 16.37 0.82
CA LYS A 103 7.30 16.40 1.99
C LYS A 103 6.52 16.82 3.22
N GLU A 104 6.70 16.05 4.30
CA GLU A 104 6.12 16.34 5.62
C GLU A 104 4.62 16.71 5.55
N ALA A 105 3.90 16.01 4.68
CA ALA A 105 2.50 16.29 4.38
C ALA A 105 1.53 15.41 5.20
N TYR A 106 1.98 14.23 5.65
CA TYR A 106 1.10 13.24 6.24
C TYR A 106 1.52 12.84 7.65
N ASP A 107 0.54 12.58 8.51
CA ASP A 107 0.73 12.00 9.83
C ASP A 107 0.81 10.48 9.75
N GLY A 108 0.17 9.89 8.74
CA GLY A 108 0.19 8.47 8.48
C GLY A 108 0.15 8.12 6.99
N ILE A 109 0.85 7.06 6.61
CA ILE A 109 0.78 6.48 5.27
C ILE A 109 0.29 5.04 5.40
N TRP A 110 -0.78 4.74 4.68
CA TRP A 110 -1.38 3.42 4.61
C TRP A 110 -1.05 2.77 3.27
N ALA A 111 -0.15 1.78 3.27
CA ALA A 111 0.30 1.03 2.09
C ALA A 111 -0.12 -0.44 2.20
N CYS A 112 -1.43 -0.68 2.37
CA CYS A 112 -1.99 -2.00 2.59
C CYS A 112 -1.98 -2.85 1.33
N SER A 113 -1.17 -3.90 1.31
CA SER A 113 -1.11 -4.85 0.17
C SER A 113 -0.89 -4.16 -1.18
N SER A 114 -0.17 -3.06 -1.22
CA SER A 114 0.03 -2.21 -2.39
C SER A 114 1.47 -2.23 -2.90
N ILE A 115 2.46 -1.80 -2.11
CA ILE A 115 3.87 -1.73 -2.53
C ILE A 115 4.53 -3.10 -2.70
N LEU A 116 3.87 -4.17 -2.32
CA LEU A 116 4.30 -5.55 -2.60
C LEU A 116 4.38 -5.87 -4.12
N HIS A 117 3.84 -5.00 -4.96
CA HIS A 117 3.93 -5.10 -6.42
C HIS A 117 5.16 -4.39 -7.02
N VAL A 118 5.96 -3.76 -6.17
CA VAL A 118 7.23 -3.11 -6.55
C VAL A 118 8.37 -4.14 -6.48
N PRO A 119 9.27 -4.20 -7.47
CA PRO A 119 10.46 -5.03 -7.41
C PRO A 119 11.33 -4.73 -6.17
N ALA A 120 11.94 -5.76 -5.59
CA ALA A 120 12.73 -5.62 -4.36
C ALA A 120 13.83 -4.56 -4.45
N ASN A 121 14.47 -4.43 -5.61
CA ASN A 121 15.52 -3.44 -5.86
C ASN A 121 15.01 -2.00 -5.93
N GLU A 122 13.69 -1.77 -6.08
CA GLU A 122 13.05 -0.45 -6.12
C GLU A 122 12.36 -0.11 -4.79
N LEU A 123 12.02 -1.11 -3.97
CA LEU A 123 11.25 -0.92 -2.72
C LEU A 123 11.91 0.07 -1.77
N ARG A 124 13.25 0.05 -1.66
CA ARG A 124 13.98 0.96 -0.79
C ARG A 124 13.71 2.43 -1.14
N ASP A 125 13.70 2.75 -2.43
CA ASP A 125 13.46 4.13 -2.88
C ASP A 125 12.00 4.54 -2.66
N ILE A 126 11.06 3.61 -2.81
CA ILE A 126 9.65 3.85 -2.48
C ILE A 126 9.47 4.13 -0.99
N ILE A 127 10.10 3.33 -0.11
CA ILE A 127 10.03 3.54 1.35
C ILE A 127 10.65 4.89 1.74
N LYS A 128 11.77 5.28 1.13
CA LYS A 128 12.36 6.62 1.33
C LYS A 128 11.41 7.76 0.93
N LYS A 129 10.69 7.61 -0.17
CA LYS A 129 9.69 8.61 -0.59
C LYS A 129 8.56 8.70 0.44
N MET A 130 8.07 7.57 0.96
CA MET A 130 7.09 7.56 2.04
C MET A 130 7.64 8.24 3.31
N ALA A 131 8.87 7.94 3.73
CA ALA A 131 9.51 8.58 4.87
C ALA A 131 9.62 10.11 4.70
N ASN A 132 9.98 10.58 3.50
CA ASN A 132 10.04 12.02 3.20
C ASN A 132 8.66 12.68 3.24
N ALA A 133 7.61 11.97 2.85
CA ALA A 133 6.24 12.48 2.85
C ALA A 133 5.61 12.53 4.25
N LEU A 134 6.14 11.76 5.22
CA LEU A 134 5.72 11.79 6.61
C LEU A 134 6.24 13.03 7.35
N ARG A 135 5.42 13.56 8.23
CA ARG A 135 5.85 14.46 9.32
C ARG A 135 6.71 13.71 10.33
N ALA A 136 7.44 14.45 11.17
CA ALA A 136 8.15 13.87 12.31
C ALA A 136 7.19 13.06 13.19
N HIS A 137 7.62 11.90 13.64
CA HIS A 137 6.84 10.92 14.41
C HIS A 137 5.62 10.31 13.69
N GLY A 138 5.45 10.59 12.39
CA GLY A 138 4.44 9.95 11.56
C GLY A 138 4.73 8.44 11.37
N ILE A 139 3.72 7.70 10.94
CA ILE A 139 3.81 6.24 10.80
C ILE A 139 3.48 5.77 9.40
N ILE A 140 4.10 4.67 8.99
CA ILE A 140 3.74 3.90 7.80
C ILE A 140 3.18 2.55 8.25
N TYR A 141 1.98 2.20 7.79
CA TYR A 141 1.57 0.81 7.77
C TYR A 141 1.84 0.23 6.38
N THR A 142 2.43 -0.95 6.32
CA THR A 142 2.57 -1.70 5.07
C THR A 142 2.40 -3.19 5.30
N SER A 143 1.99 -3.92 4.25
CA SER A 143 1.86 -5.37 4.33
C SER A 143 2.31 -6.07 3.06
N PHE A 144 2.93 -7.23 3.25
CA PHE A 144 3.45 -8.10 2.20
C PHE A 144 2.92 -9.53 2.37
N LYS A 145 2.85 -10.28 1.28
CA LYS A 145 2.71 -11.73 1.44
C LYS A 145 3.94 -12.27 2.16
N TYR A 146 3.70 -13.16 3.11
CA TYR A 146 4.77 -13.75 3.92
C TYR A 146 5.55 -14.79 3.10
N GLY A 147 6.84 -14.57 2.93
CA GLY A 147 7.72 -15.48 2.18
C GLY A 147 8.91 -14.78 1.56
N THR A 148 9.55 -15.46 0.60
CA THR A 148 10.76 -14.98 -0.10
C THR A 148 10.61 -15.00 -1.61
N PHE A 149 9.38 -15.18 -2.11
CA PHE A 149 9.14 -15.21 -3.55
C PHE A 149 9.22 -13.80 -4.14
N GLU A 150 9.88 -13.68 -5.27
CA GLU A 150 9.86 -12.50 -6.11
C GLU A 150 9.58 -12.90 -7.56
N GLY A 151 8.57 -12.30 -8.19
CA GLY A 151 8.21 -12.59 -9.58
C GLY A 151 6.73 -12.41 -9.89
N GLU A 152 6.31 -12.91 -11.04
CA GLU A 152 4.92 -12.85 -11.48
C GLU A 152 4.08 -14.01 -10.95
N ARG A 153 2.89 -13.68 -10.44
CA ARG A 153 1.83 -14.62 -10.06
C ARG A 153 0.48 -14.10 -10.54
N ASN A 154 -0.23 -14.90 -11.33
CA ASN A 154 -1.58 -14.56 -11.79
C ASN A 154 -1.67 -13.17 -12.47
N GLY A 155 -0.68 -12.84 -13.32
CA GLY A 155 -0.63 -11.60 -14.09
C GLY A 155 -0.24 -10.35 -13.29
N ARG A 156 0.30 -10.51 -12.09
CA ARG A 156 0.82 -9.42 -11.24
C ARG A 156 2.19 -9.78 -10.70
N TYR A 157 3.04 -8.79 -10.58
CA TYR A 157 4.32 -8.93 -9.90
C TYR A 157 4.15 -8.91 -8.39
N PHE A 158 4.93 -9.72 -7.67
CA PHE A 158 4.95 -9.78 -6.21
C PHE A 158 6.37 -9.84 -5.70
N THR A 159 6.60 -9.13 -4.63
CA THR A 159 7.77 -9.24 -3.77
C THR A 159 7.27 -9.62 -2.39
N ASP A 160 7.44 -10.89 -2.03
CA ASP A 160 7.08 -11.40 -0.70
C ASP A 160 8.18 -11.02 0.30
N MET A 161 7.83 -10.84 1.57
CA MET A 161 8.77 -10.46 2.63
C MET A 161 8.62 -11.34 3.86
N THR A 162 9.74 -11.57 4.53
CA THR A 162 9.83 -12.03 5.91
C THR A 162 10.33 -10.88 6.79
N GLU A 163 10.25 -11.02 8.11
CA GLU A 163 10.80 -10.05 9.06
C GLU A 163 12.28 -9.76 8.78
N GLU A 164 13.06 -10.81 8.51
CA GLU A 164 14.48 -10.69 8.23
C GLU A 164 14.77 -9.95 6.93
N THR A 165 14.05 -10.27 5.84
CA THR A 165 14.27 -9.62 4.54
C THR A 165 13.84 -8.17 4.55
N PHE A 166 12.76 -7.83 5.27
CA PHE A 166 12.32 -6.46 5.41
C PHE A 166 13.28 -5.64 6.31
N ALA A 167 13.76 -6.19 7.41
CA ALA A 167 14.77 -5.53 8.26
C ALA A 167 16.05 -5.22 7.49
N LYS A 168 16.51 -6.13 6.63
CA LYS A 168 17.66 -5.87 5.72
C LYS A 168 17.36 -4.76 4.70
N LEU A 169 16.14 -4.66 4.21
CA LEU A 169 15.74 -3.64 3.23
C LEU A 169 15.90 -2.23 3.79
N ILE A 170 15.59 -2.01 5.08
CA ILE A 170 15.60 -0.70 5.72
C ILE A 170 16.78 -0.46 6.66
N GLN A 171 17.72 -1.42 6.81
CA GLN A 171 18.79 -1.39 7.82
C GLN A 171 19.65 -0.11 7.86
N ASP A 172 19.80 0.60 6.72
CA ASP A 172 20.56 1.85 6.59
C ASP A 172 19.63 3.07 6.36
N MET A 173 18.40 3.00 6.85
CA MET A 173 17.42 4.10 6.79
C MET A 173 17.24 4.63 8.21
N ASP A 174 18.19 5.46 8.66
CA ASP A 174 18.25 5.96 10.04
C ASP A 174 17.01 6.78 10.42
N GLU A 175 16.26 7.28 9.45
CA GLU A 175 15.03 8.04 9.65
C GLU A 175 13.78 7.19 9.95
N LEU A 176 13.85 5.85 9.85
CA LEU A 176 12.72 4.94 10.08
C LEU A 176 13.12 3.79 11.01
N GLU A 177 12.26 3.51 11.99
CA GLU A 177 12.35 2.31 12.81
C GLU A 177 11.15 1.37 12.56
N ILE A 178 11.35 0.05 12.74
CA ILE A 178 10.24 -0.91 12.79
C ILE A 178 9.66 -0.85 14.20
N GLU A 179 8.54 -0.14 14.36
CA GLU A 179 7.87 -0.04 15.66
C GLU A 179 7.14 -1.35 16.00
N GLU A 180 6.48 -1.95 15.03
CA GLU A 180 5.75 -3.22 15.19
C GLU A 180 5.82 -4.07 13.93
N GLN A 181 5.80 -5.38 14.14
CA GLN A 181 5.63 -6.37 13.06
C GLN A 181 4.85 -7.58 13.58
N TRP A 182 3.95 -8.12 12.75
CA TRP A 182 3.16 -9.30 13.10
C TRP A 182 2.67 -10.05 11.86
N ILE A 183 2.28 -11.30 12.03
CA ILE A 183 1.78 -12.16 10.95
C ILE A 183 0.28 -12.38 11.12
N THR A 184 -0.47 -12.24 10.02
CA THR A 184 -1.89 -12.58 9.95
C THR A 184 -2.17 -13.62 8.88
N SER A 185 -3.34 -14.26 8.94
CA SER A 185 -3.89 -15.03 7.83
C SER A 185 -4.64 -14.08 6.88
N ASP A 186 -4.79 -14.50 5.61
CA ASP A 186 -5.63 -13.75 4.67
C ASP A 186 -7.10 -13.81 5.16
N VAL A 187 -7.72 -12.63 5.25
CA VAL A 187 -9.08 -12.47 5.78
C VAL A 187 -10.17 -12.87 4.77
N ARG A 188 -9.81 -13.08 3.50
CA ARG A 188 -10.76 -13.45 2.46
C ARG A 188 -11.16 -14.92 2.57
N PRO A 189 -12.44 -15.26 2.34
CA PRO A 189 -12.92 -16.64 2.40
C PRO A 189 -12.08 -17.60 1.53
N GLY A 190 -11.72 -18.77 2.09
CA GLY A 190 -10.96 -19.82 1.41
C GLY A 190 -9.47 -19.57 1.26
N ARG A 191 -8.91 -18.50 1.87
CA ARG A 191 -7.49 -18.12 1.75
C ARG A 191 -6.73 -18.10 3.08
N GLY A 192 -7.27 -18.71 4.13
CA GLY A 192 -6.68 -18.69 5.48
C GLY A 192 -5.27 -19.27 5.60
N GLU A 193 -4.83 -20.09 4.66
CA GLU A 193 -3.46 -20.62 4.59
C GLU A 193 -2.44 -19.56 4.11
N GLU A 194 -2.89 -18.53 3.39
CA GLU A 194 -2.02 -17.44 2.97
C GLU A 194 -1.69 -16.54 4.16
N LYS A 195 -0.40 -16.31 4.39
CA LYS A 195 0.08 -15.46 5.47
C LYS A 195 0.53 -14.11 4.95
N TRP A 196 0.40 -13.11 5.81
CA TRP A 196 0.77 -11.74 5.55
C TRP A 196 1.69 -11.21 6.65
N LEU A 197 2.81 -10.63 6.28
CA LEU A 197 3.62 -9.81 7.15
C LEU A 197 3.00 -8.41 7.18
N ASN A 198 2.71 -7.93 8.37
CA ASN A 198 2.22 -6.58 8.62
C ASN A 198 3.30 -5.82 9.39
N LEU A 199 3.50 -4.55 9.06
CA LEU A 199 4.53 -3.71 9.67
C LEU A 199 3.97 -2.32 9.96
N ILE A 200 4.35 -1.76 11.10
CA ILE A 200 4.27 -0.34 11.39
C ILE A 200 5.69 0.19 11.53
N LEU A 201 6.02 1.17 10.71
CA LEU A 201 7.27 1.91 10.78
C LEU A 201 6.98 3.29 11.35
N ARG A 202 7.90 3.80 12.16
CA ARG A 202 7.82 5.18 12.70
C ARG A 202 8.96 6.01 12.15
N LYS A 203 8.65 7.24 11.76
CA LYS A 203 9.65 8.26 11.45
C LYS A 203 10.14 8.89 12.73
N GLU A 204 11.47 8.95 12.92
CA GLU A 204 12.10 9.67 14.01
C GLU A 204 11.98 11.20 13.94
#